data_a9dfdfd6c466c4053233dbad45a92e17
#
_entry.id   a9dfdfd6c466c4053233dbad45a92e17
#
_cell.length_a   1.000
_cell.length_b   1.000
_cell.length_c   1.000
_cell.angle_alpha   90.00
_cell.angle_beta   90.00
_cell.angle_gamma   90.00
#
_symmetry.space_group_name_H-M   'P 1'
#
loop_
_entity.id
_entity.type
_entity.pdbx_description
1 polymer ?
#
loop_
_entity_poly.entity_id
_entity_poly.type
_entity_poly.pdbx_seq_one_letter_code
_entity_poly.pdbx_strand_id
1 'polypeptide(L)'
;MPVVTMIGGGQLARMTHQAAIALGQTLRVLAADTDEPAAQVSPDVVLGSHNDLDALRRAATGAHALTFDHEGVPTEHLEVLQREGVAVLPPPQALIHAQDKIVMRKRLGELGAPMPKFAEITSVDDIVTAREHLGWPFVLKAARGGYDGRGVWIVEDADELAGIVADQLGRDVPLLAEEKVEWRRELSAMVARSPFGQGASWPVVETVQRDGQCSVVIAPAPDLPADVSAAAEQLALRIAGELGVVGVMAVELFETRTGELIVNELAMRPHN
;
A
#
# COMPACT_ATOMS: atom_id res chain seq x y z
N MET A 1 9.49 27.05 9.62
CA MET A 1 9.06 25.69 10.00
C MET A 1 9.30 24.76 8.82
N PRO A 2 9.72 23.52 9.05
CA PRO A 2 9.86 22.56 7.95
C PRO A 2 8.52 22.35 7.23
N VAL A 3 8.57 22.27 5.92
CA VAL A 3 7.41 22.00 5.07
C VAL A 3 7.50 20.58 4.56
N VAL A 4 6.48 19.78 4.81
CA VAL A 4 6.28 18.46 4.21
C VAL A 4 5.14 18.58 3.20
N THR A 5 5.35 18.15 1.97
CA THR A 5 4.31 18.11 0.96
C THR A 5 3.67 16.74 0.95
N MET A 6 2.34 16.67 1.02
CA MET A 6 1.55 15.45 0.87
C MET A 6 0.81 15.48 -0.46
N ILE A 7 1.00 14.44 -1.25
CA ILE A 7 0.32 14.28 -2.53
C ILE A 7 -0.97 13.52 -2.29
N GLY A 8 -2.09 14.19 -2.61
CA GLY A 8 -3.46 13.77 -2.28
C GLY A 8 -4.03 14.57 -1.12
N GLY A 9 -5.30 14.95 -1.23
CA GLY A 9 -6.02 15.77 -0.24
C GLY A 9 -7.05 14.98 0.57
N GLY A 10 -6.92 13.65 0.63
CA GLY A 10 -7.88 12.76 1.27
C GLY A 10 -7.85 12.78 2.80
N GLN A 11 -8.47 11.77 3.39
CA GLN A 11 -8.63 11.66 4.84
C GLN A 11 -7.30 11.47 5.57
N LEU A 12 -6.38 10.66 5.03
CA LEU A 12 -5.08 10.43 5.65
C LEU A 12 -4.25 11.72 5.67
N ALA A 13 -4.29 12.51 4.59
CA ALA A 13 -3.67 13.83 4.55
C ALA A 13 -4.25 14.77 5.62
N ARG A 14 -5.58 14.75 5.82
CA ARG A 14 -6.23 15.54 6.88
C ARG A 14 -5.78 15.12 8.27
N MET A 15 -5.69 13.82 8.55
CA MET A 15 -5.21 13.28 9.82
C MET A 15 -3.73 13.61 10.04
N THR A 16 -2.91 13.49 9.01
CA THR A 16 -1.50 13.85 9.03
C THR A 16 -1.32 15.34 9.30
N HIS A 17 -2.19 16.22 8.78
CA HIS A 17 -2.16 17.64 9.06
C HIS A 17 -2.36 17.94 10.56
N GLN A 18 -3.29 17.24 11.21
CA GLN A 18 -3.49 17.36 12.66
C GLN A 18 -2.21 17.02 13.44
N ALA A 19 -1.53 15.91 13.07
CA ALA A 19 -0.30 15.50 13.72
C ALA A 19 0.86 16.48 13.44
N ALA A 20 0.95 17.01 12.22
CA ALA A 20 1.96 17.99 11.82
C ALA A 20 1.90 19.28 12.66
N ILE A 21 0.70 19.77 12.98
CA ILE A 21 0.51 20.97 13.82
C ILE A 21 1.16 20.74 15.18
N ALA A 22 0.87 19.62 15.84
CA ALA A 22 1.40 19.29 17.16
C ALA A 22 2.94 19.16 17.16
N LEU A 23 3.53 18.79 16.02
CA LEU A 23 4.97 18.64 15.83
C LEU A 23 5.66 19.93 15.32
N GLY A 24 4.94 21.03 15.17
CA GLY A 24 5.47 22.28 14.65
C GLY A 24 5.91 22.19 13.17
N GLN A 25 5.29 21.30 12.40
CA GLN A 25 5.51 21.12 10.97
C GLN A 25 4.42 21.85 10.17
N THR A 26 4.73 22.23 8.95
CA THR A 26 3.74 22.68 7.97
C THR A 26 3.47 21.53 7.00
N LEU A 27 2.21 21.11 6.88
CA LEU A 27 1.80 20.19 5.83
C LEU A 27 1.22 20.98 4.67
N ARG A 28 1.92 20.96 3.53
CA ARG A 28 1.37 21.39 2.24
C ARG A 28 0.63 20.22 1.61
N VAL A 29 -0.51 20.48 0.98
CA VAL A 29 -1.32 19.45 0.33
C VAL A 29 -1.42 19.74 -1.16
N LEU A 30 -1.11 18.75 -2.01
CA LEU A 30 -1.54 18.75 -3.41
C LEU A 30 -2.91 18.09 -3.48
N ALA A 31 -3.94 18.85 -3.75
CA ALA A 31 -5.32 18.39 -3.84
C ALA A 31 -5.88 18.61 -5.25
N ALA A 32 -6.73 17.68 -5.72
CA ALA A 32 -7.40 17.84 -7.00
C ALA A 32 -8.54 18.86 -6.92
N ASP A 33 -9.16 19.02 -5.73
CA ASP A 33 -10.26 19.94 -5.48
C ASP A 33 -10.14 20.59 -4.09
N THR A 34 -10.73 21.77 -3.94
CA THR A 34 -10.86 22.49 -2.64
C THR A 34 -11.75 21.77 -1.64
N ASP A 35 -12.64 20.91 -2.12
CA ASP A 35 -13.59 20.16 -1.29
C ASP A 35 -12.98 18.85 -0.72
N GLU A 36 -11.74 18.51 -1.10
CA GLU A 36 -11.04 17.36 -0.51
C GLU A 36 -10.79 17.58 1.00
N PRO A 37 -10.89 16.51 1.82
CA PRO A 37 -10.86 16.60 3.28
C PRO A 37 -9.68 17.38 3.86
N ALA A 38 -8.48 17.24 3.31
CA ALA A 38 -7.30 17.96 3.79
C ALA A 38 -7.24 19.39 3.24
N ALA A 39 -7.71 19.63 2.01
CA ALA A 39 -7.73 20.96 1.41
C ALA A 39 -8.62 21.93 2.21
N GLN A 40 -9.70 21.42 2.82
CA GLN A 40 -10.60 22.25 3.66
C GLN A 40 -9.98 22.76 4.96
N VAL A 41 -8.88 22.16 5.42
CA VAL A 41 -8.28 22.49 6.73
C VAL A 41 -6.83 22.95 6.64
N SER A 42 -6.13 22.66 5.54
CA SER A 42 -4.75 23.09 5.34
C SER A 42 -4.68 24.55 4.91
N PRO A 43 -3.79 25.37 5.50
CA PRO A 43 -3.56 26.73 5.03
C PRO A 43 -2.64 26.80 3.79
N ASP A 44 -1.98 25.69 3.43
CA ASP A 44 -1.03 25.61 2.30
C ASP A 44 -1.52 24.51 1.34
N VAL A 45 -2.29 24.90 0.33
CA VAL A 45 -2.90 24.00 -0.66
C VAL A 45 -2.44 24.39 -2.05
N VAL A 46 -1.92 23.42 -2.80
CA VAL A 46 -1.67 23.51 -4.23
C VAL A 46 -2.74 22.71 -4.96
N LEU A 47 -3.51 23.36 -5.83
CA LEU A 47 -4.50 22.68 -6.66
C LEU A 47 -3.85 22.11 -7.91
N GLY A 48 -4.13 20.84 -8.18
CA GLY A 48 -3.63 20.13 -9.35
C GLY A 48 -3.77 18.62 -9.23
N SER A 49 -3.61 17.93 -10.35
CA SER A 49 -3.63 16.48 -10.41
C SER A 49 -2.27 15.88 -10.00
N HIS A 50 -2.29 14.77 -9.26
CA HIS A 50 -1.11 13.95 -8.99
C HIS A 50 -0.51 13.30 -10.27
N ASN A 51 -1.25 13.32 -11.38
CA ASN A 51 -0.78 12.87 -12.69
C ASN A 51 -0.13 14.00 -13.51
N ASP A 52 -0.14 15.22 -13.02
CA ASP A 52 0.48 16.39 -13.66
C ASP A 52 1.83 16.68 -13.01
N LEU A 53 2.92 16.47 -13.75
CA LEU A 53 4.29 16.69 -13.27
C LEU A 53 4.52 18.15 -12.86
N ASP A 54 3.92 19.12 -13.54
CA ASP A 54 4.10 20.53 -13.21
C ASP A 54 3.34 20.89 -11.92
N ALA A 55 2.19 20.26 -11.65
CA ALA A 55 1.51 20.39 -10.36
C ALA A 55 2.36 19.79 -9.22
N LEU A 56 2.96 18.63 -9.45
CA LEU A 56 3.86 17.99 -8.50
C LEU A 56 5.08 18.88 -8.21
N ARG A 57 5.71 19.49 -9.23
CA ARG A 57 6.82 20.45 -9.07
C ARG A 57 6.41 21.68 -8.26
N ARG A 58 5.23 22.26 -8.54
CA ARG A 58 4.72 23.39 -7.75
C ARG A 58 4.54 23.00 -6.28
N ALA A 59 3.97 21.83 -6.04
CA ALA A 59 3.76 21.34 -4.68
C ALA A 59 5.09 21.04 -3.95
N ALA A 60 6.10 20.54 -4.66
CA ALA A 60 7.42 20.21 -4.10
C ALA A 60 8.29 21.46 -3.83
N THR A 61 7.97 22.64 -4.43
CA THR A 61 8.79 23.82 -4.31
C THR A 61 8.99 24.26 -2.86
N GLY A 62 10.26 24.26 -2.38
CA GLY A 62 10.61 24.62 -1.01
C GLY A 62 10.20 23.62 0.07
N ALA A 63 9.71 22.46 -0.29
CA ALA A 63 9.43 21.38 0.65
C ALA A 63 10.72 20.68 1.10
N HIS A 64 10.75 20.20 2.35
CA HIS A 64 11.84 19.40 2.89
C HIS A 64 11.68 17.93 2.55
N ALA A 65 10.44 17.48 2.35
CA ALA A 65 10.10 16.14 1.91
C ALA A 65 8.75 16.16 1.19
N LEU A 66 8.57 15.16 0.32
CA LEU A 66 7.32 14.88 -0.37
C LEU A 66 6.88 13.47 0.02
N THR A 67 5.63 13.31 0.43
CA THR A 67 5.03 12.05 0.83
C THR A 67 3.63 11.89 0.22
N PHE A 68 2.89 10.82 0.58
CA PHE A 68 1.69 10.40 -0.14
C PHE A 68 0.50 10.16 0.78
N ASP A 69 -0.68 10.54 0.32
CA ASP A 69 -1.99 10.14 0.86
C ASP A 69 -2.48 8.83 0.22
N HIS A 70 -2.03 8.56 -1.01
CA HIS A 70 -2.32 7.37 -1.79
C HIS A 70 -1.13 7.01 -2.71
N GLU A 71 -1.07 5.78 -3.18
CA GLU A 71 0.02 5.26 -4.02
C GLU A 71 -0.14 5.56 -5.52
N GLY A 72 -1.19 6.27 -5.95
CA GLY A 72 -1.56 6.46 -7.37
C GLY A 72 -0.69 7.43 -8.18
N VAL A 73 0.42 7.94 -7.62
CA VAL A 73 1.30 8.89 -8.33
C VAL A 73 2.18 8.14 -9.34
N PRO A 74 2.27 8.57 -10.61
CA PRO A 74 3.11 7.91 -11.60
C PRO A 74 4.58 7.85 -11.16
N THR A 75 5.16 6.65 -11.18
CA THR A 75 6.56 6.41 -10.75
C THR A 75 7.54 7.26 -11.53
N GLU A 76 7.36 7.40 -12.85
CA GLU A 76 8.19 8.21 -13.72
C GLU A 76 8.22 9.69 -13.34
N HIS A 77 7.13 10.25 -12.82
CA HIS A 77 7.09 11.62 -12.32
C HIS A 77 7.88 11.76 -11.02
N LEU A 78 7.78 10.76 -10.12
CA LEU A 78 8.52 10.75 -8.86
C LEU A 78 10.02 10.62 -9.10
N GLU A 79 10.44 9.82 -10.09
CA GLU A 79 11.84 9.70 -10.50
C GLU A 79 12.39 11.01 -11.09
N VAL A 80 11.56 11.77 -11.83
CA VAL A 80 11.93 13.12 -12.30
C VAL A 80 12.16 14.03 -11.11
N LEU A 81 11.23 14.08 -10.15
CA LEU A 81 11.36 14.92 -8.95
C LEU A 81 12.61 14.57 -8.14
N GLN A 82 12.93 13.27 -7.98
CA GLN A 82 14.16 12.86 -7.29
C GLN A 82 15.43 13.35 -8.03
N ARG A 83 15.46 13.25 -9.35
CA ARG A 83 16.58 13.79 -10.17
C ARG A 83 16.70 15.31 -10.06
N GLU A 84 15.59 16.00 -9.81
CA GLU A 84 15.54 17.45 -9.55
C GLU A 84 15.90 17.80 -8.10
N GLY A 85 16.23 16.80 -7.25
CA GLY A 85 16.69 16.99 -5.87
C GLY A 85 15.58 17.01 -4.82
N VAL A 86 14.34 16.64 -5.18
CA VAL A 86 13.24 16.53 -4.23
C VAL A 86 13.41 15.26 -3.40
N ALA A 87 13.29 15.37 -2.08
CA ALA A 87 13.28 14.24 -1.16
C ALA A 87 11.89 13.55 -1.20
N VAL A 88 11.73 12.60 -2.10
CA VAL A 88 10.51 11.78 -2.23
C VAL A 88 10.59 10.62 -1.26
N LEU A 89 9.67 10.56 -0.28
CA LEU A 89 9.70 9.64 0.85
C LEU A 89 8.30 9.04 1.14
N PRO A 90 8.10 7.73 0.98
CA PRO A 90 9.04 6.71 0.53
C PRO A 90 9.55 6.95 -0.90
N PRO A 91 10.78 6.48 -1.23
CA PRO A 91 11.34 6.68 -2.56
C PRO A 91 10.60 5.82 -3.61
N PRO A 92 10.59 6.23 -4.90
CA PRO A 92 9.88 5.52 -5.96
C PRO A 92 10.22 4.03 -6.04
N GLN A 93 11.48 3.67 -5.77
CA GLN A 93 11.96 2.28 -5.78
C GLN A 93 11.33 1.42 -4.66
N ALA A 94 10.90 2.03 -3.57
CA ALA A 94 10.12 1.35 -2.53
C ALA A 94 8.62 1.39 -2.87
N LEU A 95 8.13 2.56 -3.31
CA LEU A 95 6.70 2.79 -3.57
C LEU A 95 6.12 1.83 -4.62
N ILE A 96 6.92 1.43 -5.62
CA ILE A 96 6.47 0.49 -6.67
C ILE A 96 5.92 -0.82 -6.09
N HIS A 97 6.39 -1.26 -4.91
CA HIS A 97 5.91 -2.48 -4.26
C HIS A 97 4.51 -2.32 -3.63
N ALA A 98 4.02 -1.10 -3.46
CA ALA A 98 2.63 -0.84 -3.10
C ALA A 98 1.75 -0.55 -4.33
N GLN A 99 2.36 -0.15 -5.45
CA GLN A 99 1.66 0.16 -6.70
C GLN A 99 1.40 -1.07 -7.57
N ASP A 100 2.25 -2.10 -7.47
CA ASP A 100 2.23 -3.29 -8.33
C ASP A 100 2.36 -4.57 -7.51
N LYS A 101 1.28 -5.33 -7.42
CA LYS A 101 1.22 -6.58 -6.64
C LYS A 101 2.14 -7.67 -7.20
N ILE A 102 2.39 -7.71 -8.52
CA ILE A 102 3.31 -8.67 -9.13
C ILE A 102 4.74 -8.36 -8.71
N VAL A 103 5.15 -7.08 -8.80
CA VAL A 103 6.47 -6.62 -8.36
C VAL A 103 6.66 -6.89 -6.86
N MET A 104 5.65 -6.60 -6.06
CA MET A 104 5.65 -6.89 -4.62
C MET A 104 5.86 -8.38 -4.34
N ARG A 105 5.06 -9.26 -4.94
CA ARG A 105 5.14 -10.71 -4.71
C ARG A 105 6.48 -11.30 -5.11
N LYS A 106 7.01 -10.92 -6.27
CA LYS A 106 8.35 -11.33 -6.71
C LYS A 106 9.40 -10.94 -5.67
N ARG A 107 9.38 -9.68 -5.25
CA ARG A 107 10.36 -9.18 -4.28
C ARG A 107 10.22 -9.82 -2.90
N LEU A 108 9.00 -9.98 -2.39
CA LEU A 108 8.76 -10.68 -1.12
C LEU A 108 9.22 -12.15 -1.18
N GLY A 109 9.04 -12.82 -2.32
CA GLY A 109 9.54 -14.17 -2.55
C GLY A 109 11.06 -14.26 -2.50
N GLU A 110 11.78 -13.32 -3.13
CA GLU A 110 13.25 -13.22 -3.05
C GLU A 110 13.74 -13.01 -1.60
N LEU A 111 12.96 -12.26 -0.80
CA LEU A 111 13.25 -12.01 0.60
C LEU A 111 12.89 -13.18 1.54
N GLY A 112 12.24 -14.22 1.01
CA GLY A 112 11.70 -15.33 1.81
C GLY A 112 10.65 -14.86 2.83
N ALA A 113 9.87 -13.84 2.49
CA ALA A 113 8.77 -13.39 3.33
C ALA A 113 7.58 -14.36 3.22
N PRO A 114 6.88 -14.66 4.33
CA PRO A 114 5.68 -15.49 4.28
C PRO A 114 4.58 -14.77 3.50
N MET A 115 4.14 -15.38 2.39
CA MET A 115 3.12 -14.79 1.52
C MET A 115 2.32 -15.90 0.84
N PRO A 116 1.14 -15.62 0.26
CA PRO A 116 0.39 -16.58 -0.53
C PRO A 116 1.22 -17.08 -1.72
N LYS A 117 1.04 -18.32 -2.13
CA LYS A 117 1.50 -18.75 -3.46
C LYS A 117 0.81 -17.90 -4.51
N PHE A 118 1.50 -17.62 -5.60
CA PHE A 118 0.95 -16.77 -6.65
C PHE A 118 1.35 -17.22 -8.05
N ALA A 119 0.60 -16.78 -9.05
CA ALA A 119 0.89 -16.92 -10.46
C ALA A 119 0.48 -15.66 -11.20
N GLU A 120 1.26 -15.24 -12.19
CA GLU A 120 0.85 -14.19 -13.12
C GLU A 120 -0.15 -14.78 -14.12
N ILE A 121 -1.19 -14.04 -14.45
CA ILE A 121 -2.20 -14.42 -15.44
C ILE A 121 -2.05 -13.51 -16.64
N THR A 122 -1.57 -14.07 -17.74
CA THR A 122 -1.30 -13.35 -19.00
C THR A 122 -2.25 -13.78 -20.12
N SER A 123 -2.96 -14.89 -19.90
CA SER A 123 -3.97 -15.44 -20.81
C SER A 123 -5.05 -16.19 -20.04
N VAL A 124 -6.18 -16.46 -20.69
CA VAL A 124 -7.25 -17.29 -20.14
C VAL A 124 -6.76 -18.72 -19.86
N ASP A 125 -5.84 -19.22 -20.67
CA ASP A 125 -5.31 -20.58 -20.53
C ASP A 125 -4.50 -20.75 -19.23
N ASP A 126 -3.95 -19.67 -18.68
CA ASP A 126 -3.18 -19.69 -17.42
C ASP A 126 -4.05 -20.07 -16.22
N ILE A 127 -5.38 -19.95 -16.32
CA ILE A 127 -6.33 -20.33 -15.26
C ILE A 127 -6.17 -21.82 -14.90
N VAL A 128 -5.95 -22.69 -15.91
CA VAL A 128 -5.79 -24.13 -15.68
C VAL A 128 -4.54 -24.39 -14.84
N THR A 129 -3.41 -23.81 -15.23
CA THR A 129 -2.14 -23.94 -14.51
C THR A 129 -2.19 -23.31 -13.12
N ALA A 130 -2.83 -22.13 -13.00
CA ALA A 130 -3.04 -21.47 -11.72
C ALA A 130 -3.85 -22.34 -10.76
N ARG A 131 -4.92 -22.97 -11.24
CA ARG A 131 -5.76 -23.89 -10.45
C ARG A 131 -4.97 -25.07 -9.90
N GLU A 132 -4.10 -25.66 -10.71
CA GLU A 132 -3.26 -26.81 -10.29
C GLU A 132 -2.23 -26.39 -9.24
N HIS A 133 -1.69 -25.17 -9.34
CA HIS A 133 -0.65 -24.66 -8.47
C HIS A 133 -1.18 -24.08 -7.16
N LEU A 134 -2.28 -23.32 -7.21
CA LEU A 134 -2.82 -22.51 -6.13
C LEU A 134 -4.00 -23.17 -5.41
N GLY A 135 -4.65 -24.18 -6.01
CA GLY A 135 -5.91 -24.73 -5.55
C GLY A 135 -7.11 -23.97 -6.14
N TRP A 136 -8.32 -24.38 -5.72
CA TRP A 136 -9.57 -23.81 -6.21
C TRP A 136 -10.61 -23.65 -5.09
N PRO A 137 -11.34 -22.49 -4.99
CA PRO A 137 -11.10 -21.28 -5.78
C PRO A 137 -9.79 -20.59 -5.36
N PHE A 138 -9.20 -19.82 -6.26
CA PHE A 138 -8.12 -18.90 -5.94
C PHE A 138 -8.62 -17.44 -5.98
N VAL A 139 -7.80 -16.51 -5.52
CA VAL A 139 -8.10 -15.07 -5.55
C VAL A 139 -7.44 -14.46 -6.78
N LEU A 140 -8.23 -13.93 -7.71
CA LEU A 140 -7.73 -13.13 -8.83
C LEU A 140 -7.65 -11.66 -8.39
N LYS A 141 -6.54 -10.98 -8.71
CA LYS A 141 -6.35 -9.56 -8.39
C LYS A 141 -5.84 -8.80 -9.60
N ALA A 142 -6.33 -7.58 -9.80
CA ALA A 142 -5.65 -6.61 -10.64
C ALA A 142 -4.32 -6.24 -9.98
N ALA A 143 -3.21 -6.36 -10.71
CA ALA A 143 -1.88 -6.09 -10.17
C ALA A 143 -1.69 -4.60 -9.86
N ARG A 144 -2.35 -3.72 -10.62
CA ARG A 144 -2.30 -2.25 -10.45
C ARG A 144 -3.70 -1.66 -10.41
N GLY A 145 -3.86 -0.52 -9.76
CA GLY A 145 -5.09 0.27 -9.75
C GLY A 145 -6.24 -0.31 -8.92
N GLY A 146 -6.04 -1.44 -8.24
CA GLY A 146 -7.00 -1.98 -7.28
C GLY A 146 -6.87 -1.30 -5.92
N TYR A 147 -8.01 -0.95 -5.30
CA TYR A 147 -8.08 -0.39 -3.95
C TYR A 147 -9.45 -0.71 -3.34
N ASP A 148 -9.54 -0.79 -2.02
CA ASP A 148 -10.79 -0.98 -1.28
C ASP A 148 -11.64 -2.14 -1.85
N GLY A 149 -11.04 -3.32 -2.07
CA GLY A 149 -11.70 -4.50 -2.63
C GLY A 149 -11.99 -4.44 -4.14
N ARG A 150 -11.77 -3.31 -4.80
CA ARG A 150 -11.89 -3.21 -6.26
C ARG A 150 -10.71 -3.88 -6.95
N GLY A 151 -11.00 -4.65 -8.01
CA GLY A 151 -9.98 -5.42 -8.71
C GLY A 151 -9.55 -6.68 -7.93
N VAL A 152 -10.43 -7.21 -7.08
CA VAL A 152 -10.27 -8.50 -6.39
C VAL A 152 -11.50 -9.36 -6.66
N TRP A 153 -11.28 -10.57 -7.15
CA TRP A 153 -12.36 -11.50 -7.50
C TRP A 153 -12.08 -12.88 -6.90
N ILE A 154 -13.09 -13.44 -6.26
CA ILE A 154 -13.11 -14.82 -5.80
C ILE A 154 -14.32 -15.47 -6.49
N VAL A 155 -14.06 -16.23 -7.55
CA VAL A 155 -15.09 -16.82 -8.40
C VAL A 155 -14.94 -18.33 -8.37
N GLU A 156 -16.05 -19.03 -8.10
CA GLU A 156 -16.10 -20.50 -8.07
C GLU A 156 -16.49 -21.09 -9.42
N ASP A 157 -17.04 -20.28 -10.33
CA ASP A 157 -17.38 -20.69 -11.68
C ASP A 157 -16.21 -20.39 -12.63
N ALA A 158 -15.73 -21.42 -13.34
CA ALA A 158 -14.57 -21.28 -14.21
C ALA A 158 -14.84 -20.47 -15.49
N ASP A 159 -16.07 -20.52 -16.01
CA ASP A 159 -16.44 -19.78 -17.23
C ASP A 159 -16.60 -18.29 -16.90
N GLU A 160 -17.19 -17.96 -15.74
CA GLU A 160 -17.26 -16.58 -15.24
C GLU A 160 -15.85 -16.01 -15.02
N LEU A 161 -14.96 -16.77 -14.40
CA LEU A 161 -13.56 -16.34 -14.18
C LEU A 161 -12.84 -16.09 -15.50
N ALA A 162 -13.02 -16.97 -16.50
CA ALA A 162 -12.44 -16.81 -17.83
C ALA A 162 -12.93 -15.51 -18.51
N GLY A 163 -14.21 -15.20 -18.34
CA GLY A 163 -14.79 -13.93 -18.81
C GLY A 163 -14.14 -12.70 -18.15
N ILE A 164 -13.95 -12.74 -16.84
CA ILE A 164 -13.27 -11.65 -16.08
C ILE A 164 -11.83 -11.49 -16.57
N VAL A 165 -11.08 -12.58 -16.68
CA VAL A 165 -9.68 -12.54 -17.18
C VAL A 165 -9.60 -11.95 -18.58
N ALA A 166 -10.47 -12.40 -19.50
CA ALA A 166 -10.49 -11.89 -20.88
C ALA A 166 -10.82 -10.37 -20.93
N ASP A 167 -11.81 -9.92 -20.14
CA ASP A 167 -12.18 -8.50 -20.06
C ASP A 167 -11.02 -7.64 -19.51
N GLN A 168 -10.40 -8.06 -18.40
CA GLN A 168 -9.33 -7.28 -17.78
C GLN A 168 -8.06 -7.23 -18.64
N LEU A 169 -7.64 -8.37 -19.20
CA LEU A 169 -6.50 -8.41 -20.14
C LEU A 169 -6.79 -7.61 -21.42
N GLY A 170 -8.03 -7.61 -21.90
CA GLY A 170 -8.45 -6.79 -23.04
C GLY A 170 -8.38 -5.27 -22.77
N ARG A 171 -8.27 -4.87 -21.50
CA ARG A 171 -8.07 -3.48 -21.05
C ARG A 171 -6.63 -3.20 -20.62
N ASP A 172 -5.70 -4.07 -20.94
CA ASP A 172 -4.28 -3.99 -20.53
C ASP A 172 -4.07 -3.94 -19.00
N VAL A 173 -4.97 -4.56 -18.23
CA VAL A 173 -4.83 -4.68 -16.78
C VAL A 173 -4.03 -5.95 -16.46
N PRO A 174 -2.81 -5.86 -15.91
CA PRO A 174 -2.05 -7.02 -15.48
C PRO A 174 -2.77 -7.73 -14.33
N LEU A 175 -2.77 -9.06 -14.36
CA LEU A 175 -3.49 -9.90 -13.40
C LEU A 175 -2.54 -10.81 -12.62
N LEU A 176 -2.89 -11.01 -11.35
CA LEU A 176 -2.25 -11.88 -10.40
C LEU A 176 -3.29 -12.84 -9.82
N ALA A 177 -3.00 -14.14 -9.81
CA ALA A 177 -3.74 -15.13 -9.06
C ALA A 177 -2.98 -15.50 -7.78
N GLU A 178 -3.69 -15.64 -6.67
CA GLU A 178 -3.13 -16.03 -5.38
C GLU A 178 -3.93 -17.17 -4.76
N GLU A 179 -3.26 -18.07 -4.03
CA GLU A 179 -3.98 -19.04 -3.23
C GLU A 179 -4.92 -18.36 -2.24
N LYS A 180 -6.10 -18.92 -2.04
CA LYS A 180 -7.05 -18.42 -1.06
C LYS A 180 -6.58 -18.81 0.34
N VAL A 181 -6.03 -17.86 1.07
CA VAL A 181 -5.57 -18.06 2.45
C VAL A 181 -6.77 -18.18 3.39
N GLU A 182 -6.76 -19.17 4.26
CA GLU A 182 -7.71 -19.29 5.36
C GLU A 182 -7.14 -18.60 6.60
N TRP A 183 -7.74 -17.47 6.97
CA TRP A 183 -7.25 -16.66 8.09
C TRP A 183 -8.25 -16.64 9.26
N ARG A 184 -7.75 -16.32 10.44
CA ARG A 184 -8.51 -16.07 11.65
C ARG A 184 -8.93 -14.60 11.74
N ARG A 185 -7.98 -13.69 11.43
CA ARG A 185 -8.17 -12.24 11.43
C ARG A 185 -7.13 -11.55 10.55
N GLU A 186 -7.40 -10.30 10.25
CA GLU A 186 -6.47 -9.43 9.55
C GLU A 186 -5.75 -8.53 10.55
N LEU A 187 -4.45 -8.32 10.33
CA LEU A 187 -3.59 -7.50 11.16
C LEU A 187 -2.88 -6.47 10.28
N SER A 188 -2.49 -5.35 10.89
CA SER A 188 -1.58 -4.39 10.25
C SER A 188 -0.43 -4.07 11.20
N ALA A 189 0.79 -4.20 10.67
CA ALA A 189 2.02 -3.82 11.35
C ALA A 189 2.59 -2.56 10.69
N MET A 190 2.47 -1.42 11.37
CA MET A 190 2.94 -0.15 10.86
C MET A 190 4.33 0.16 11.39
N VAL A 191 5.21 0.62 10.50
CA VAL A 191 6.60 0.97 10.82
C VAL A 191 6.98 2.32 10.22
N ALA A 192 7.93 2.98 10.86
CA ALA A 192 8.61 4.16 10.32
C ALA A 192 10.10 3.91 10.26
N ARG A 193 10.75 4.41 9.19
CA ARG A 193 12.19 4.29 9.01
C ARG A 193 12.80 5.62 8.58
N SER A 194 13.88 5.99 9.26
CA SER A 194 14.65 7.20 8.94
C SER A 194 15.58 6.98 7.75
N PRO A 195 16.07 8.06 7.09
CA PRO A 195 17.06 7.93 6.04
C PRO A 195 18.43 7.39 6.53
N PHE A 196 18.62 7.32 7.85
CA PHE A 196 19.83 6.79 8.47
C PHE A 196 19.71 5.31 8.88
N GLY A 197 18.60 4.65 8.53
CA GLY A 197 18.36 3.24 8.78
C GLY A 197 17.75 2.89 10.14
N GLN A 198 17.49 3.88 11.00
CA GLN A 198 16.75 3.63 12.25
C GLN A 198 15.28 3.34 11.91
N GLY A 199 14.75 2.28 12.51
CA GLY A 199 13.35 1.89 12.36
C GLY A 199 12.65 1.79 13.72
N ALA A 200 11.36 2.06 13.73
CA ALA A 200 10.47 1.84 14.85
C ALA A 200 9.14 1.27 14.35
N SER A 201 8.50 0.45 15.17
CA SER A 201 7.15 -0.07 14.93
C SER A 201 6.16 0.56 15.90
N TRP A 202 4.91 0.62 15.47
CA TRP A 202 3.77 0.80 16.37
C TRP A 202 3.26 -0.58 16.81
N PRO A 203 2.47 -0.64 17.90
CA PRO A 203 1.77 -1.87 18.24
C PRO A 203 0.96 -2.39 17.05
N VAL A 204 0.98 -3.71 16.85
CA VAL A 204 0.17 -4.36 15.82
C VAL A 204 -1.30 -4.12 16.10
N VAL A 205 -2.06 -3.82 15.07
CA VAL A 205 -3.51 -3.57 15.14
C VAL A 205 -4.28 -4.66 14.42
N GLU A 206 -5.51 -4.92 14.87
CA GLU A 206 -6.47 -5.72 14.12
C GLU A 206 -7.30 -4.83 13.21
N THR A 207 -7.45 -5.24 11.96
CA THR A 207 -8.28 -4.54 10.96
C THR A 207 -9.48 -5.40 10.61
N VAL A 208 -10.66 -4.77 10.56
CA VAL A 208 -11.91 -5.44 10.19
C VAL A 208 -12.40 -4.83 8.89
N GLN A 209 -12.45 -5.65 7.86
CA GLN A 209 -12.96 -5.24 6.55
C GLN A 209 -14.46 -5.39 6.48
N ARG A 210 -15.15 -4.46 5.81
CA ARG A 210 -16.54 -4.56 5.39
C ARG A 210 -16.65 -4.09 3.95
N ASP A 211 -17.20 -4.94 3.12
CA ASP A 211 -17.33 -4.67 1.69
C ASP A 211 -16.00 -4.28 1.01
N GLY A 212 -14.89 -4.90 1.46
CA GLY A 212 -13.55 -4.64 0.95
C GLY A 212 -12.88 -3.36 1.48
N GLN A 213 -13.51 -2.65 2.42
CA GLN A 213 -12.96 -1.43 3.02
C GLN A 213 -12.64 -1.65 4.50
N CYS A 214 -11.51 -1.10 4.96
CA CYS A 214 -11.16 -1.10 6.37
C CYS A 214 -12.18 -0.24 7.14
N SER A 215 -13.05 -0.92 7.90
CA SER A 215 -14.17 -0.30 8.63
C SER A 215 -13.85 -0.05 10.10
N VAL A 216 -13.04 -0.91 10.72
CA VAL A 216 -12.65 -0.80 12.14
C VAL A 216 -11.18 -1.14 12.27
N VAL A 217 -10.49 -0.35 13.07
CA VAL A 217 -9.11 -0.63 13.52
C VAL A 217 -9.12 -0.72 15.05
N ILE A 218 -8.58 -1.80 15.60
CA ILE A 218 -8.50 -2.02 17.05
C ILE A 218 -7.02 -2.02 17.43
N ALA A 219 -6.62 -1.01 18.19
CA ALA A 219 -5.23 -0.79 18.61
C ALA A 219 -5.07 -0.84 20.14
N PRO A 220 -4.20 -1.69 20.69
CA PRO A 220 -3.51 -2.80 20.02
C PRO A 220 -4.47 -3.93 19.64
N ALA A 221 -4.03 -4.87 18.77
CA ALA A 221 -4.81 -6.06 18.40
C ALA A 221 -5.17 -6.87 19.64
N PRO A 222 -6.48 -7.12 19.91
CA PRO A 222 -6.91 -7.82 21.12
C PRO A 222 -6.45 -9.28 21.09
N ASP A 223 -6.06 -9.79 22.26
CA ASP A 223 -5.65 -11.18 22.47
C ASP A 223 -4.57 -11.67 21.47
N LEU A 224 -3.74 -10.76 20.94
CA LEU A 224 -2.61 -11.12 20.10
C LEU A 224 -1.46 -11.59 21.02
N PRO A 225 -0.97 -12.85 20.85
CA PRO A 225 0.18 -13.33 21.61
C PRO A 225 1.41 -12.44 21.42
N ALA A 226 2.17 -12.20 22.47
CA ALA A 226 3.30 -11.26 22.42
C ALA A 226 4.40 -11.67 21.43
N ASP A 227 4.59 -12.96 21.23
CA ASP A 227 5.53 -13.52 20.26
C ASP A 227 5.04 -13.32 18.83
N VAL A 228 3.74 -13.43 18.56
CA VAL A 228 3.14 -13.15 17.25
C VAL A 228 3.21 -11.64 16.94
N SER A 229 2.92 -10.77 17.93
CA SER A 229 3.08 -9.32 17.77
C SER A 229 4.52 -8.96 17.43
N ALA A 230 5.48 -9.47 18.20
CA ALA A 230 6.90 -9.23 17.94
C ALA A 230 7.35 -9.75 16.57
N ALA A 231 6.85 -10.92 16.15
CA ALA A 231 7.15 -11.46 14.82
C ALA A 231 6.60 -10.58 13.69
N ALA A 232 5.38 -10.05 13.83
CA ALA A 232 4.77 -9.14 12.86
C ALA A 232 5.56 -7.82 12.75
N GLU A 233 5.95 -7.23 13.87
CA GLU A 233 6.75 -6.00 13.92
C GLU A 233 8.14 -6.21 13.30
N GLN A 234 8.82 -7.31 13.63
CA GLN A 234 10.12 -7.66 13.06
C GLN A 234 10.04 -7.92 11.56
N LEU A 235 8.98 -8.61 11.09
CA LEU A 235 8.74 -8.85 9.67
C LEU A 235 8.56 -7.52 8.92
N ALA A 236 7.75 -6.62 9.47
CA ALA A 236 7.51 -5.31 8.86
C ALA A 236 8.78 -4.45 8.82
N LEU A 237 9.57 -4.39 9.90
CA LEU A 237 10.85 -3.69 9.94
C LEU A 237 11.86 -4.26 8.95
N ARG A 238 11.93 -5.59 8.83
CA ARG A 238 12.79 -6.27 7.84
C ARG A 238 12.40 -5.91 6.42
N ILE A 239 11.11 -6.02 6.08
CA ILE A 239 10.61 -5.66 4.75
C ILE A 239 10.91 -4.20 4.44
N ALA A 240 10.64 -3.27 5.37
CA ALA A 240 10.94 -1.85 5.18
C ALA A 240 12.44 -1.59 4.93
N GLY A 241 13.31 -2.31 5.65
CA GLY A 241 14.76 -2.22 5.46
C GLY A 241 15.21 -2.71 4.08
N GLU A 242 14.75 -3.89 3.67
CA GLU A 242 15.12 -4.54 2.41
C GLU A 242 14.55 -3.84 1.16
N LEU A 243 13.41 -3.16 1.31
CA LEU A 243 12.83 -2.34 0.25
C LEU A 243 13.39 -0.90 0.23
N GLY A 244 14.25 -0.54 1.19
CA GLY A 244 14.82 0.80 1.27
C GLY A 244 13.78 1.88 1.62
N VAL A 245 12.73 1.53 2.34
CA VAL A 245 11.70 2.49 2.76
C VAL A 245 12.29 3.55 3.64
N VAL A 246 11.98 4.81 3.34
CA VAL A 246 12.18 5.96 4.22
C VAL A 246 10.82 6.63 4.41
N GLY A 247 10.42 6.84 5.64
CA GLY A 247 9.06 7.29 5.97
C GLY A 247 8.23 6.19 6.61
N VAL A 248 6.94 6.18 6.38
CA VAL A 248 5.97 5.26 6.99
C VAL A 248 5.58 4.18 5.99
N MET A 249 5.47 2.95 6.47
CA MET A 249 4.94 1.81 5.72
C MET A 249 4.05 0.98 6.66
N ALA A 250 2.98 0.44 6.15
CA ALA A 250 2.21 -0.62 6.80
C ALA A 250 2.34 -1.92 6.02
N VAL A 251 2.44 -3.03 6.76
CA VAL A 251 2.34 -4.39 6.23
C VAL A 251 1.02 -4.98 6.67
N GLU A 252 0.14 -5.24 5.72
CA GLU A 252 -1.11 -5.94 5.97
C GLU A 252 -0.85 -7.44 6.03
N LEU A 253 -1.38 -8.09 7.05
CA LEU A 253 -1.09 -9.47 7.37
C LEU A 253 -2.39 -10.25 7.59
N PHE A 254 -2.41 -11.49 7.13
CA PHE A 254 -3.35 -12.49 7.62
C PHE A 254 -2.71 -13.26 8.76
N GLU A 255 -3.40 -13.39 9.90
CA GLU A 255 -3.08 -14.38 10.92
C GLU A 255 -3.91 -15.64 10.64
N THR A 256 -3.25 -16.76 10.38
CA THR A 256 -3.92 -18.04 10.18
C THR A 256 -4.48 -18.59 11.50
N ARG A 257 -5.27 -19.63 11.42
CA ARG A 257 -5.78 -20.33 12.62
C ARG A 257 -4.68 -21.01 13.44
N THR A 258 -3.51 -21.24 12.82
CA THR A 258 -2.32 -21.81 13.48
C THR A 258 -1.39 -20.73 14.04
N GLY A 259 -1.71 -19.45 13.88
CA GLY A 259 -0.90 -18.32 14.34
C GLY A 259 0.23 -17.91 13.38
N GLU A 260 0.26 -18.47 12.18
CA GLU A 260 1.22 -18.07 11.14
C GLU A 260 0.82 -16.72 10.55
N LEU A 261 1.82 -15.88 10.25
CA LEU A 261 1.63 -14.60 9.61
C LEU A 261 1.90 -14.71 8.11
N ILE A 262 0.96 -14.22 7.29
CA ILE A 262 1.05 -14.22 5.83
C ILE A 262 0.91 -12.77 5.34
N VAL A 263 1.88 -12.25 4.59
CA VAL A 263 1.82 -10.89 4.03
C VAL A 263 0.75 -10.82 2.93
N ASN A 264 -0.26 -9.98 3.15
CA ASN A 264 -1.29 -9.70 2.17
C ASN A 264 -0.85 -8.57 1.23
N GLU A 265 -0.58 -7.37 1.78
CA GLU A 265 -0.30 -6.18 0.98
C GLU A 265 0.65 -5.22 1.72
N LEU A 266 1.24 -4.29 0.97
CA LEU A 266 2.06 -3.20 1.51
C LEU A 266 1.38 -1.87 1.21
N ALA A 267 1.33 -0.98 2.20
CA ALA A 267 0.92 0.40 2.02
C ALA A 267 2.11 1.33 2.34
N MET A 268 2.51 2.17 1.39
CA MET A 268 3.67 3.07 1.52
C MET A 268 3.25 4.46 2.00
N ARG A 269 2.36 4.49 2.96
CA ARG A 269 1.73 5.68 3.54
C ARG A 269 1.24 5.41 4.96
N PRO A 270 0.79 6.42 5.72
CA PRO A 270 0.00 6.16 6.92
C PRO A 270 -1.19 5.26 6.58
N HIS A 271 -1.49 4.32 7.47
CA HIS A 271 -2.59 3.37 7.30
C HIS A 271 -3.74 3.73 8.27
N ASN A 272 -4.96 3.45 7.87
CA ASN A 272 -6.13 3.67 8.75
C ASN A 272 -6.08 2.77 9.98
#